data_405ac56dcfe24c42f1de659116e35398
#
_entry.id   405ac56dcfe24c42f1de659116e35398
#
_cell.length_a   1.000
_cell.length_b   1.000
_cell.length_c   1.000
_cell.angle_alpha   90.00
_cell.angle_beta   90.00
_cell.angle_gamma   90.00
#
_symmetry.space_group_name_H-M   'P 1'
#
loop_
_entity.id
_entity.type
_entity.pdbx_description
1 polymer ?
#
loop_
_entity_poly.entity_id
_entity_poly.type
_entity_poly.pdbx_seq_one_letter_code
_entity_poly.pdbx_strand_id
1 'polypeptide(L)'
;MSELVYNSPVGPLIISIHNQKVVGIKWETIASPKKGADKFQLDSFADETIKQLDNYFSGKTNSLGINVQMQGTQFQKNVWKSLMRIPLGETRTYSDIAFEIGRPKASRAVGSACARNKIPVIIPCHRVVGKNNVTGWSGNPGAKEWLLEHEKKNSFR
;
A
#
# COMPACT_ATOMS: atom_id res chain seq x y z
N MET A 1 -1.96 -20.60 0.39
CA MET A 1 -2.12 -19.17 0.60
C MET A 1 -2.96 -18.91 1.83
N SER A 2 -2.56 -18.00 2.64
CA SER A 2 -3.29 -17.66 3.85
C SER A 2 -3.84 -16.26 3.77
N GLU A 3 -4.93 -16.02 4.47
CA GLU A 3 -5.48 -14.68 4.55
C GLU A 3 -5.68 -14.32 6.00
N LEU A 4 -5.47 -13.07 6.34
CA LEU A 4 -5.81 -12.60 7.67
C LEU A 4 -6.52 -11.26 7.56
N VAL A 5 -7.34 -10.94 8.54
CA VAL A 5 -8.04 -9.68 8.56
C VAL A 5 -7.34 -8.76 9.55
N TYR A 6 -6.96 -7.58 9.11
CA TYR A 6 -6.31 -6.61 9.96
C TYR A 6 -7.22 -5.39 10.08
N ASN A 7 -7.58 -5.02 11.31
CA ASN A 7 -8.46 -3.89 11.49
C ASN A 7 -7.65 -2.62 11.60
N SER A 8 -7.61 -1.86 10.53
CA SER A 8 -6.82 -0.64 10.47
C SER A 8 -7.70 0.57 10.70
N PRO A 9 -7.11 1.74 10.97
CA PRO A 9 -7.89 2.96 11.09
C PRO A 9 -8.60 3.36 9.80
N VAL A 10 -8.21 2.78 8.67
CA VAL A 10 -8.86 3.08 7.40
C VAL A 10 -9.78 1.95 6.98
N GLY A 11 -10.16 1.09 7.92
CA GLY A 11 -11.09 0.00 7.66
C GLY A 11 -10.42 -1.36 7.70
N PRO A 12 -11.19 -2.41 7.74
CA PRO A 12 -10.61 -3.75 7.78
C PRO A 12 -9.90 -4.08 6.48
N LEU A 13 -8.76 -4.69 6.58
CA LEU A 13 -7.98 -5.08 5.42
C LEU A 13 -7.84 -6.60 5.42
N ILE A 14 -7.99 -7.21 4.25
CA ILE A 14 -7.73 -8.62 4.10
C ILE A 14 -6.37 -8.73 3.48
N ILE A 15 -5.45 -9.35 4.19
CA ILE A 15 -4.07 -9.47 3.76
C ILE A 15 -3.81 -10.89 3.31
N SER A 16 -3.40 -11.07 2.07
CA SER A 16 -3.13 -12.38 1.51
C SER A 16 -1.64 -12.64 1.52
N ILE A 17 -1.24 -13.77 2.05
CA ILE A 17 0.16 -14.14 2.24
C ILE A 17 0.44 -15.46 1.56
N HIS A 18 1.55 -15.52 0.85
CA HIS A 18 1.97 -16.75 0.18
C HIS A 18 3.50 -16.83 0.20
N ASN A 19 4.04 -17.95 0.64
CA ASN A 19 5.49 -18.14 0.72
C ASN A 19 6.19 -17.01 1.45
N GLN A 20 5.63 -16.62 2.56
CA GLN A 20 6.21 -15.57 3.41
C GLN A 20 6.38 -14.25 2.69
N LYS A 21 5.41 -13.91 1.86
CA LYS A 21 5.35 -12.62 1.21
C LYS A 21 3.90 -12.18 1.14
N VAL A 22 3.66 -10.90 1.26
CA VAL A 22 2.30 -10.37 1.09
C VAL A 22 2.06 -10.27 -0.41
N VAL A 23 1.00 -10.89 -0.88
CA VAL A 23 0.67 -10.88 -2.30
C VAL A 23 -0.55 -10.03 -2.61
N GLY A 24 -1.28 -9.61 -1.62
CA GLY A 24 -2.44 -8.75 -1.86
C GLY A 24 -2.99 -8.15 -0.59
N ILE A 25 -3.61 -7.00 -0.71
CA ILE A 25 -4.34 -6.37 0.38
C ILE A 25 -5.60 -5.80 -0.23
N LYS A 26 -6.74 -6.14 0.35
CA LYS A 26 -8.01 -5.60 -0.11
C LYS A 26 -8.78 -5.04 1.05
N TRP A 27 -9.61 -4.05 0.82
CA TRP A 27 -10.49 -3.56 1.84
C TRP A 27 -11.68 -4.50 1.93
N GLU A 28 -12.05 -4.85 3.14
CA GLU A 28 -13.17 -5.73 3.34
C GLU A 28 -14.43 -4.88 3.38
N THR A 29 -15.47 -5.31 2.73
CA THR A 29 -16.68 -4.54 2.80
C THR A 29 -17.33 -5.03 4.03
N ILE A 30 -18.13 -4.18 4.61
CA ILE A 30 -18.74 -4.48 5.76
C ILE A 30 -19.51 -5.63 5.76
N ALA A 31 -20.08 -5.89 4.83
CA ALA A 31 -20.97 -6.90 4.81
C ALA A 31 -20.52 -8.25 5.18
N SER A 32 -19.45 -8.62 5.07
CA SER A 32 -19.17 -9.93 5.26
C SER A 32 -18.10 -10.25 6.14
N PRO A 33 -18.32 -10.60 7.20
CA PRO A 33 -17.33 -10.91 8.08
C PRO A 33 -16.84 -12.24 7.63
N LYS A 34 -15.81 -12.31 7.14
CA LYS A 34 -15.32 -13.36 6.63
C LYS A 34 -14.88 -14.27 7.55
N LYS A 35 -15.37 -15.14 7.83
CA LYS A 35 -14.97 -15.87 8.74
C LYS A 35 -13.81 -16.49 8.55
N GLY A 36 -13.51 -16.93 8.04
CA GLY A 36 -12.48 -17.61 7.92
C GLY A 36 -11.26 -17.22 8.18
N ALA A 37 -11.10 -16.34 8.31
CA ALA A 37 -9.91 -15.85 8.43
C ALA A 37 -9.22 -16.60 9.36
N ASP A 38 -9.05 -17.46 9.39
CA ASP A 38 -8.43 -18.13 10.12
C ASP A 38 -7.31 -17.93 10.57
N LYS A 39 -7.36 -17.24 11.02
CA LYS A 39 -6.67 -16.67 11.74
C LYS A 39 -5.81 -17.52 12.38
N PHE A 40 -5.89 -18.54 12.33
CA PHE A 40 -5.15 -19.21 13.10
C PHE A 40 -3.95 -19.67 12.62
N GLN A 41 -3.72 -19.61 11.60
CA GLN A 41 -2.58 -20.09 11.12
C GLN A 41 -1.60 -19.00 11.14
N LEU A 42 -1.48 -18.24 12.07
CA LEU A 42 -0.57 -17.16 12.10
C LEU A 42 0.81 -17.70 12.32
N ASP A 43 1.64 -17.66 11.38
CA ASP A 43 3.02 -18.06 11.56
C ASP A 43 3.83 -16.80 11.88
N SER A 44 5.12 -16.94 12.02
CA SER A 44 5.94 -15.81 12.42
C SER A 44 5.94 -14.68 11.39
N PHE A 45 5.77 -15.01 10.10
CA PHE A 45 5.72 -13.96 9.10
C PHE A 45 4.44 -13.16 9.26
N ALA A 46 3.31 -13.82 9.52
CA ALA A 46 2.04 -13.12 9.72
C ALA A 46 2.11 -12.25 10.98
N ASP A 47 2.71 -12.78 12.05
CA ASP A 47 2.85 -11.98 13.27
C ASP A 47 3.72 -10.76 13.03
N GLU A 48 4.80 -10.91 12.29
CA GLU A 48 5.66 -9.78 12.02
C GLU A 48 4.96 -8.76 11.12
N THR A 49 4.16 -9.22 10.18
CA THR A 49 3.39 -8.34 9.31
C THR A 49 2.43 -7.49 10.14
N ILE A 50 1.72 -8.12 11.07
CA ILE A 50 0.79 -7.40 11.91
C ILE A 50 1.54 -6.40 12.78
N LYS A 51 2.70 -6.78 13.32
CA LYS A 51 3.45 -5.89 14.16
C LYS A 51 3.92 -4.67 13.39
N GLN A 52 4.38 -4.86 12.17
CA GLN A 52 4.83 -3.74 11.38
C GLN A 52 3.67 -2.80 11.00
N LEU A 53 2.51 -3.37 10.69
CA LEU A 53 1.35 -2.54 10.39
C LEU A 53 0.90 -1.78 11.65
N ASP A 54 0.95 -2.42 12.81
CA ASP A 54 0.62 -1.73 14.05
C ASP A 54 1.58 -0.56 14.29
N ASN A 55 2.86 -0.75 14.05
CA ASN A 55 3.83 0.30 14.23
C ASN A 55 3.60 1.44 13.24
N TYR A 56 3.25 1.10 12.01
CA TYR A 56 2.98 2.12 11.00
C TYR A 56 1.74 2.94 11.39
N PHE A 57 0.65 2.27 11.71
CA PHE A 57 -0.60 2.99 12.00
C PHE A 57 -0.55 3.73 13.34
N SER A 58 0.32 3.34 14.23
CA SER A 58 0.46 4.07 15.49
C SER A 58 1.52 5.17 15.42
N GLY A 59 2.16 5.33 14.26
CA GLY A 59 3.14 6.39 14.09
C GLY A 59 4.50 6.08 14.68
N LYS A 60 4.78 4.82 14.98
CA LYS A 60 6.04 4.45 15.60
C LYS A 60 7.15 4.14 14.62
N THR A 61 6.83 3.96 13.36
CA THR A 61 7.87 3.68 12.39
C THR A 61 7.66 4.53 11.18
N ASN A 62 8.72 4.84 10.47
CA ASN A 62 8.63 5.57 9.23
C ASN A 62 8.91 4.68 8.02
N SER A 63 8.94 3.37 8.19
CA SER A 63 9.08 2.49 7.04
C SER A 63 8.43 1.16 7.34
N LEU A 64 8.03 0.47 6.31
CA LEU A 64 7.44 -0.84 6.44
C LEU A 64 8.37 -1.82 5.76
N GLY A 65 8.98 -2.68 6.53
CA GLY A 65 9.90 -3.66 5.98
C GLY A 65 9.26 -5.00 5.75
N ILE A 66 8.12 -5.01 5.09
CA ILE A 66 7.38 -6.23 4.86
C ILE A 66 7.67 -6.74 3.47
N ASN A 67 8.01 -8.02 3.35
CA ASN A 67 8.29 -8.59 2.05
C ASN A 67 7.02 -8.71 1.23
N VAL A 68 7.07 -8.27 -0.01
CA VAL A 68 5.91 -8.33 -0.90
C VAL A 68 6.29 -9.06 -2.17
N GLN A 69 5.30 -9.67 -2.82
CA GLN A 69 5.52 -10.27 -4.11
C GLN A 69 4.71 -9.47 -5.12
N MET A 70 5.38 -8.78 -6.01
CA MET A 70 4.73 -7.98 -7.02
C MET A 70 4.39 -8.85 -8.22
N GLN A 71 3.16 -8.77 -8.68
CA GLN A 71 2.72 -9.52 -9.85
C GLN A 71 2.20 -8.55 -10.88
N GLY A 72 2.85 -8.47 -12.01
CA GLY A 72 2.42 -7.54 -13.06
C GLY A 72 3.46 -7.46 -14.14
N THR A 73 3.29 -6.54 -15.06
CA THR A 73 4.24 -6.35 -16.15
C THR A 73 5.52 -5.72 -15.62
N GLN A 74 6.56 -5.74 -16.41
CA GLN A 74 7.81 -5.13 -16.00
C GLN A 74 7.62 -3.63 -15.77
N PHE A 75 6.82 -2.97 -16.61
CA PHE A 75 6.54 -1.55 -16.43
C PHE A 75 5.86 -1.31 -15.09
N GLN A 76 4.85 -2.11 -14.78
CA GLN A 76 4.12 -1.95 -13.53
C GLN A 76 5.06 -2.18 -12.35
N LYS A 77 5.91 -3.20 -12.42
CA LYS A 77 6.84 -3.45 -11.33
C LYS A 77 7.82 -2.31 -11.16
N ASN A 78 8.27 -1.70 -12.25
CA ASN A 78 9.17 -0.57 -12.17
C ASN A 78 8.48 0.62 -11.48
N VAL A 79 7.21 0.85 -11.80
CA VAL A 79 6.44 1.90 -11.15
C VAL A 79 6.34 1.59 -9.66
N TRP A 80 5.93 0.39 -9.31
CA TRP A 80 5.71 0.05 -7.90
C TRP A 80 7.01 0.12 -7.09
N LYS A 81 8.14 -0.25 -7.68
CA LYS A 81 9.42 -0.13 -7.00
C LYS A 81 9.78 1.34 -6.78
N SER A 82 9.44 2.19 -7.74
CA SER A 82 9.66 3.63 -7.58
C SER A 82 8.81 4.16 -6.43
N LEU A 83 7.56 3.69 -6.31
CA LEU A 83 6.68 4.12 -5.23
C LEU A 83 7.30 3.76 -3.88
N MET A 84 7.92 2.59 -3.79
CA MET A 84 8.47 2.15 -2.52
C MET A 84 9.67 3.00 -2.09
N ARG A 85 10.20 3.83 -2.97
CA ARG A 85 11.28 4.72 -2.61
C ARG A 85 10.80 6.10 -2.15
N ILE A 86 9.51 6.37 -2.20
CA ILE A 86 9.00 7.66 -1.74
C ILE A 86 9.00 7.64 -0.21
N PRO A 87 9.70 8.57 0.43
CA PRO A 87 9.76 8.54 1.89
C PRO A 87 8.42 8.86 2.52
N LEU A 88 8.23 8.34 3.72
CA LEU A 88 7.03 8.63 4.47
C LEU A 88 6.91 10.14 4.66
N GLY A 89 5.75 10.67 4.44
CA GLY A 89 5.50 12.11 4.58
C GLY A 89 5.72 12.90 3.32
N GLU A 90 6.20 12.27 2.24
CA GLU A 90 6.42 12.94 1.00
C GLU A 90 5.49 12.44 -0.08
N THR A 91 5.29 13.21 -1.10
CA THR A 91 4.47 12.81 -2.24
C THR A 91 5.22 13.06 -3.53
N ARG A 92 4.78 12.42 -4.58
CA ARG A 92 5.33 12.64 -5.92
C ARG A 92 4.16 12.74 -6.87
N THR A 93 4.35 13.43 -7.99
CA THR A 93 3.30 13.45 -9.00
C THR A 93 3.49 12.27 -9.93
N TYR A 94 2.49 12.00 -10.76
CA TYR A 94 2.62 10.93 -11.75
C TYR A 94 3.77 11.24 -12.71
N SER A 95 3.99 12.50 -13.02
CA SER A 95 5.10 12.88 -13.88
C SER A 95 6.44 12.64 -13.22
N ASP A 96 6.53 12.88 -11.92
CA ASP A 96 7.76 12.62 -11.19
C ASP A 96 8.14 11.15 -11.28
N ILE A 97 7.17 10.27 -11.12
CA ILE A 97 7.42 8.84 -11.19
C ILE A 97 7.81 8.44 -12.62
N ALA A 98 7.10 8.99 -13.61
CA ALA A 98 7.42 8.69 -15.00
C ALA A 98 8.86 9.09 -15.33
N PHE A 99 9.29 10.23 -14.82
CA PHE A 99 10.64 10.67 -15.06
C PHE A 99 11.64 9.75 -14.36
N GLU A 100 11.34 9.37 -13.13
CA GLU A 100 12.25 8.53 -12.36
C GLU A 100 12.46 7.16 -13.00
N ILE A 101 11.44 6.59 -13.63
CA ILE A 101 11.59 5.27 -14.24
C ILE A 101 12.08 5.35 -15.69
N GLY A 102 12.47 6.56 -16.13
CA GLY A 102 13.03 6.70 -17.45
C GLY A 102 12.01 6.79 -18.58
N ARG A 103 10.76 7.06 -18.26
CA ARG A 103 9.71 7.17 -19.26
C ARG A 103 8.96 8.45 -19.06
N PRO A 104 9.57 9.60 -19.30
CA PRO A 104 8.98 10.90 -18.95
C PRO A 104 7.64 11.21 -19.59
N LYS A 105 7.28 10.51 -20.66
CA LYS A 105 5.99 10.76 -21.26
C LYS A 105 4.92 9.79 -20.83
N ALA A 106 5.20 8.94 -19.85
CA ALA A 106 4.30 7.86 -19.47
C ALA A 106 3.43 8.17 -18.25
N SER A 107 3.14 9.43 -17.95
CA SER A 107 2.35 9.76 -16.75
C SER A 107 1.03 9.02 -16.67
N ARG A 108 0.32 8.91 -17.81
CA ARG A 108 -0.93 8.20 -17.76
C ARG A 108 -0.75 6.73 -17.47
N ALA A 109 0.26 6.12 -18.05
CA ALA A 109 0.53 4.72 -17.81
C ALA A 109 0.95 4.50 -16.36
N VAL A 110 1.65 5.47 -15.76
CA VAL A 110 2.00 5.42 -14.34
C VAL A 110 0.71 5.43 -13.50
N GLY A 111 -0.24 6.30 -13.85
CA GLY A 111 -1.51 6.34 -13.14
C GLY A 111 -2.25 5.02 -13.22
N SER A 112 -2.23 4.39 -14.39
CA SER A 112 -2.86 3.10 -14.56
C SER A 112 -2.18 2.03 -13.72
N ALA A 113 -0.84 2.05 -13.66
CA ALA A 113 -0.10 1.10 -12.85
C ALA A 113 -0.41 1.29 -11.36
N CYS A 114 -0.56 2.54 -10.92
CA CYS A 114 -0.93 2.81 -9.54
C CYS A 114 -2.31 2.24 -9.23
N ALA A 115 -3.25 2.38 -10.16
CA ALA A 115 -4.60 1.86 -9.96
C ALA A 115 -4.64 0.34 -9.92
N ARG A 116 -3.63 -0.32 -10.48
CA ARG A 116 -3.59 -1.77 -10.48
C ARG A 116 -2.71 -2.36 -9.37
N ASN A 117 -2.28 -1.53 -8.45
CA ASN A 117 -1.50 -1.99 -7.32
C ASN A 117 -2.37 -2.88 -6.44
N LYS A 118 -1.97 -4.13 -6.25
CA LYS A 118 -2.73 -5.07 -5.45
C LYS A 118 -2.31 -5.11 -4.00
N ILE A 119 -1.31 -4.31 -3.61
CA ILE A 119 -0.79 -4.33 -2.25
C ILE A 119 -0.74 -2.90 -1.71
N PRO A 120 -1.90 -2.22 -1.63
CA PRO A 120 -1.90 -0.82 -1.18
C PRO A 120 -1.39 -0.71 0.24
N VAL A 121 -1.05 0.46 0.66
CA VAL A 121 -0.47 0.80 1.94
C VAL A 121 1.00 0.38 1.98
N ILE A 122 1.33 -0.88 1.74
CA ILE A 122 2.73 -1.32 1.74
C ILE A 122 3.43 -0.81 0.49
N ILE A 123 2.81 -0.96 -0.67
CA ILE A 123 3.31 -0.30 -1.88
C ILE A 123 2.54 1.02 -1.92
N PRO A 124 3.15 2.11 -1.55
CA PRO A 124 2.42 3.34 -1.21
C PRO A 124 1.92 4.16 -2.38
N CYS A 125 1.00 3.60 -3.14
CA CYS A 125 0.42 4.36 -4.26
C CYS A 125 -0.33 5.60 -3.79
N HIS A 126 -0.71 5.65 -2.51
CA HIS A 126 -1.34 6.84 -1.97
C HIS A 126 -0.39 8.05 -1.96
N ARG A 127 0.92 7.83 -2.07
CA ARG A 127 1.89 8.92 -2.09
C ARG A 127 2.06 9.53 -3.47
N VAL A 128 1.32 9.05 -4.49
CA VAL A 128 1.37 9.67 -5.79
C VAL A 128 0.09 10.46 -5.96
N VAL A 129 0.22 11.73 -6.32
CA VAL A 129 -0.92 12.63 -6.40
C VAL A 129 -0.93 13.36 -7.73
N GLY A 130 -2.11 13.81 -8.14
CA GLY A 130 -2.20 14.61 -9.33
C GLY A 130 -1.76 16.01 -9.03
N LYS A 131 -1.60 16.84 -10.07
CA LYS A 131 -1.15 18.12 -9.85
C LYS A 131 -2.00 18.92 -8.96
N ASN A 132 -3.27 18.85 -9.07
CA ASN A 132 -4.14 19.69 -8.29
C ASN A 132 -5.01 18.96 -7.29
N ASN A 133 -4.94 17.67 -7.20
CA ASN A 133 -5.79 16.99 -6.24
C ASN A 133 -5.35 15.57 -6.03
N VAL A 134 -5.91 14.90 -5.06
CA VAL A 134 -5.55 13.56 -4.73
C VAL A 134 -6.54 12.62 -5.35
N THR A 135 -6.50 12.40 -6.62
CA THR A 135 -7.46 11.52 -7.26
C THR A 135 -6.78 10.28 -7.79
N GLY A 136 -7.51 9.41 -8.33
CA GLY A 136 -6.95 8.26 -9.01
C GLY A 136 -6.62 7.07 -8.15
N TRP A 137 -7.10 7.01 -6.96
CA TRP A 137 -6.80 5.89 -6.09
C TRP A 137 -8.06 5.08 -5.88
N SER A 138 -7.92 3.76 -5.88
CA SER A 138 -9.08 2.89 -5.81
C SER A 138 -9.35 2.31 -4.44
N GLY A 139 -8.78 2.81 -3.40
CA GLY A 139 -9.05 2.29 -2.06
C GLY A 139 -10.35 2.84 -1.50
N ASN A 140 -10.59 2.61 -0.23
CA ASN A 140 -11.79 3.11 0.42
C ASN A 140 -11.85 4.63 0.37
N PRO A 141 -13.04 5.19 0.25
CA PRO A 141 -13.16 6.64 0.26
C PRO A 141 -12.57 7.22 1.53
N GLY A 142 -11.80 8.25 1.39
CA GLY A 142 -11.17 8.92 2.53
C GLY A 142 -9.89 8.26 3.01
N ALA A 143 -9.60 7.06 2.58
CA ALA A 143 -8.41 6.37 3.06
C ALA A 143 -7.14 7.04 2.59
N LYS A 144 -7.11 7.51 1.35
CA LYS A 144 -5.91 8.14 0.82
C LYS A 144 -5.60 9.40 1.61
N GLU A 145 -6.60 10.21 1.88
CA GLU A 145 -6.41 11.44 2.64
C GLU A 145 -5.94 11.12 4.05
N TRP A 146 -6.55 10.10 4.66
CA TRP A 146 -6.16 9.72 6.01
C TRP A 146 -4.71 9.28 6.05
N LEU A 147 -4.30 8.45 5.09
CA LEU A 147 -2.93 7.95 5.06
C LEU A 147 -1.94 9.10 4.86
N LEU A 148 -2.24 10.03 3.96
CA LEU A 148 -1.34 11.14 3.72
C LEU A 148 -1.22 12.04 4.95
N GLU A 149 -2.33 12.30 5.63
CA GLU A 149 -2.29 13.14 6.81
C GLU A 149 -1.53 12.43 7.94
N HIS A 150 -1.77 11.15 8.10
CA HIS A 150 -1.10 10.35 9.11
C HIS A 150 0.42 10.35 8.89
N GLU A 151 0.84 10.18 7.65
CA GLU A 151 2.26 10.15 7.34
C GLU A 151 2.88 11.52 7.54
N LYS A 152 2.15 12.59 7.20
CA LYS A 152 2.67 13.91 7.36
C LYS A 152 2.89 14.21 8.84
N LYS A 153 1.97 13.80 9.68
CA LYS A 153 2.10 14.04 11.10
C LYS A 153 3.27 13.28 11.70
N ASN A 154 3.64 12.14 11.14
CA ASN A 154 4.66 11.31 11.71
C ASN A 154 5.99 11.35 10.99
N SER A 155 6.18 12.33 10.12
CA SER A 155 7.38 12.37 9.30
C SER A 155 8.54 13.11 9.90
N PHE A 156 8.40 13.60 11.11
CA PHE A 156 9.48 14.30 11.66
C PHE A 156 10.31 13.49 12.54
N ARG A 157 10.32 12.27 12.44
CA ARG A 157 11.04 11.51 13.34
C ARG A 157 12.34 11.20 12.93
#